data_fecde113b8a1f9acdb57b2849659adc0
#
_entry.id   fecde113b8a1f9acdb57b2849659adc0
#
_cell.length_a   1.000
_cell.length_b   1.000
_cell.length_c   1.000
_cell.angle_alpha   90.00
_cell.angle_beta   90.00
_cell.angle_gamma   90.00
#
_symmetry.space_group_name_H-M   'P 1'
#
loop_
_entity.id
_entity.type
_entity.pdbx_description
1 polymer ?
#
loop_
_entity_poly.entity_id
_entity_poly.type
_entity_poly.pdbx_seq_one_letter_code
_entity_poly.pdbx_strand_id
1 'polypeptide(L)'
;MSFSTKLDEVYSDMCKWLEKTTELPTAFIADNDVYALNAMKAFQKNGYRIPEDISIIGFDDLPMSSLSYPELTTIKVFNKDMGQVAVRRLNEIINYGDNLKTKIQVYNEFIERNSVRSIT
;
A
#
# COMPACT_ATOMS: atom_id res chain seq x y z
N MET A 1 -1.99 3.74 15.75
CA MET A 1 -1.95 2.26 15.81
C MET A 1 -0.63 1.81 15.20
N SER A 2 0.17 1.05 15.93
CA SER A 2 1.47 0.57 15.45
C SER A 2 1.43 -0.96 15.42
N PHE A 3 1.69 -1.54 14.26
CA PHE A 3 1.82 -2.98 14.07
C PHE A 3 3.30 -3.37 13.97
N SER A 4 3.58 -4.67 14.13
CA SER A 4 4.92 -5.20 13.91
C SER A 4 5.42 -4.87 12.51
N THR A 5 6.72 -4.59 12.40
CA THR A 5 7.41 -4.44 11.11
C THR A 5 7.75 -5.79 10.47
N LYS A 6 7.53 -6.89 11.20
CA LYS A 6 7.72 -8.24 10.67
C LYS A 6 6.45 -8.70 9.97
N LEU A 7 6.56 -9.04 8.70
CA LEU A 7 5.44 -9.43 7.84
C LEU A 7 4.60 -10.57 8.42
N ASP A 8 5.23 -11.54 9.06
CA ASP A 8 4.56 -12.72 9.65
C ASP A 8 3.67 -12.36 10.85
N GLU A 9 3.90 -11.21 11.47
CA GLU A 9 3.19 -10.77 12.67
C GLU A 9 2.01 -9.84 12.35
N VAL A 10 1.99 -9.20 11.17
CA VAL A 10 0.96 -8.21 10.79
C VAL A 10 -0.46 -8.80 10.86
N TYR A 11 -0.65 -9.98 10.30
CA TYR A 11 -1.93 -10.67 10.33
C TYR A 11 -2.39 -10.94 11.78
N SER A 12 -1.48 -11.48 12.60
CA SER A 12 -1.78 -11.81 14.02
C SER A 12 -2.09 -10.55 14.82
N ASP A 13 -1.33 -9.48 14.62
CA ASP A 13 -1.54 -8.21 15.31
C ASP A 13 -2.87 -7.58 14.91
N MET A 14 -3.24 -7.66 13.65
CA MET A 14 -4.53 -7.18 13.16
C MET A 14 -5.69 -7.97 13.79
N CYS A 15 -5.59 -9.31 13.89
CA CYS A 15 -6.60 -10.11 14.55
C CYS A 15 -6.76 -9.73 16.03
N LYS A 16 -5.65 -9.59 16.77
CA LYS A 16 -5.67 -9.17 18.18
C LYS A 16 -6.26 -7.77 18.37
N TRP A 17 -5.99 -6.86 17.43
CA TRP A 17 -6.56 -5.52 17.47
C TRP A 17 -8.08 -5.57 17.24
N LEU A 18 -8.56 -6.37 16.30
CA LEU A 18 -9.97 -6.54 16.00
C LEU A 18 -10.76 -7.11 17.22
N GLU A 19 -10.17 -8.03 17.96
CA GLU A 19 -10.80 -8.60 19.17
C GLU A 19 -11.08 -7.54 20.26
N LYS A 20 -10.29 -6.46 20.28
CA LYS A 20 -10.37 -5.41 21.30
C LYS A 20 -11.11 -4.16 20.82
N THR A 21 -11.40 -4.09 19.53
CA THR A 21 -11.95 -2.87 18.92
C THR A 21 -13.47 -3.00 18.83
N THR A 22 -14.18 -2.03 19.42
CA THR A 22 -15.65 -1.97 19.41
C THR A 22 -16.20 -1.15 18.25
N GLU A 23 -15.44 -0.17 17.77
CA GLU A 23 -15.82 0.69 16.64
C GLU A 23 -14.73 0.65 15.59
N LEU A 24 -15.10 0.29 14.37
CA LEU A 24 -14.20 0.26 13.22
C LEU A 24 -14.40 1.48 12.33
N PRO A 25 -13.32 2.07 11.82
CA PRO A 25 -13.45 3.03 10.73
C PRO A 25 -13.98 2.36 9.46
N THR A 26 -14.58 3.14 8.58
CA THR A 26 -15.15 2.63 7.32
C THR A 26 -14.10 2.38 6.24
N ALA A 27 -12.88 2.89 6.45
CA ALA A 27 -11.77 2.73 5.50
C ALA A 27 -10.42 2.66 6.21
N PHE A 28 -9.49 1.92 5.62
CA PHE A 28 -8.08 1.82 6.01
C PHE A 28 -7.15 2.11 4.85
N ILE A 29 -6.07 2.80 5.14
CA ILE A 29 -4.93 2.96 4.24
C ILE A 29 -3.75 2.24 4.89
N ALA A 30 -3.15 1.30 4.18
CA ALA A 30 -1.97 0.58 4.62
C ALA A 30 -0.70 1.16 3.98
N ASP A 31 0.42 1.10 4.68
CA ASP A 31 1.71 1.61 4.21
C ASP A 31 2.21 0.94 2.93
N ASN A 32 1.80 -0.30 2.70
CA ASN A 32 2.08 -1.05 1.47
C ASN A 32 1.05 -2.17 1.24
N ASP A 33 1.11 -2.78 0.04
CA ASP A 33 0.17 -3.83 -0.37
C ASP A 33 0.25 -5.09 0.49
N VAL A 34 1.44 -5.44 0.99
CA VAL A 34 1.59 -6.63 1.84
C VAL A 34 0.82 -6.45 3.14
N TYR A 35 0.90 -5.27 3.75
CA TYR A 35 0.13 -4.96 4.96
C TYR A 35 -1.37 -4.88 4.66
N ALA A 36 -1.75 -4.25 3.53
CA ALA A 36 -3.14 -4.21 3.09
C ALA A 36 -3.75 -5.62 2.94
N LEU A 37 -3.05 -6.53 2.24
CA LEU A 37 -3.52 -7.89 1.99
C LEU A 37 -3.62 -8.73 3.29
N ASN A 38 -2.69 -8.55 4.22
CA ASN A 38 -2.78 -9.20 5.54
C ASN A 38 -3.95 -8.64 6.37
N ALA A 39 -4.18 -7.33 6.31
CA ALA A 39 -5.33 -6.71 6.94
C ALA A 39 -6.64 -7.22 6.34
N MET A 40 -6.76 -7.28 5.00
CA MET A 40 -7.92 -7.83 4.31
C MET A 40 -8.22 -9.25 4.78
N LYS A 41 -7.19 -10.11 4.84
CA LYS A 41 -7.32 -11.48 5.33
C LYS A 41 -7.81 -11.54 6.79
N ALA A 42 -7.30 -10.66 7.65
CA ALA A 42 -7.72 -10.60 9.05
C ALA A 42 -9.18 -10.13 9.18
N PHE A 43 -9.59 -9.09 8.44
CA PHE A 43 -10.98 -8.63 8.41
C PHE A 43 -11.93 -9.71 7.93
N GLN A 44 -11.64 -10.36 6.81
CA GLN A 44 -12.46 -11.43 6.25
C GLN A 44 -12.56 -12.62 7.20
N LYS A 45 -11.46 -13.01 7.85
CA LYS A 45 -11.45 -14.09 8.86
C LYS A 45 -12.35 -13.79 10.05
N ASN A 46 -12.49 -12.52 10.43
CA ASN A 46 -13.35 -12.05 11.50
C ASN A 46 -14.77 -11.67 11.04
N GLY A 47 -15.15 -12.04 9.82
CA GLY A 47 -16.51 -11.89 9.31
C GLY A 47 -16.84 -10.54 8.66
N TYR A 48 -15.87 -9.65 8.49
CA TYR A 48 -16.06 -8.36 7.79
C TYR A 48 -15.95 -8.54 6.28
N ARG A 49 -16.82 -7.88 5.55
CA ARG A 49 -16.84 -7.87 4.09
C ARG A 49 -16.07 -6.68 3.55
N ILE A 50 -15.30 -6.90 2.51
CA ILE A 50 -14.56 -5.86 1.80
C ILE A 50 -15.08 -5.82 0.36
N PRO A 51 -15.55 -4.69 -0.12
CA PRO A 51 -15.53 -3.33 0.49
C PRO A 51 -16.78 -2.97 1.30
N GLU A 52 -17.76 -3.88 1.50
CA GLU A 52 -19.10 -3.55 2.03
C GLU A 52 -19.05 -2.98 3.45
N ASP A 53 -18.26 -3.56 4.32
CA ASP A 53 -18.14 -3.13 5.71
C ASP A 53 -16.90 -2.22 5.91
N ILE A 54 -15.82 -2.48 5.17
CA ILE A 54 -14.54 -1.76 5.27
C ILE A 54 -13.91 -1.64 3.90
N SER A 55 -13.52 -0.42 3.51
CA SER A 55 -12.70 -0.16 2.33
C SER A 55 -11.21 -0.21 2.70
N ILE A 56 -10.37 -0.76 1.82
CA ILE A 56 -8.92 -0.86 2.06
C ILE A 56 -8.15 -0.39 0.83
N ILE A 57 -7.14 0.44 1.07
CA ILE A 57 -6.19 0.92 0.06
C ILE A 57 -4.78 0.51 0.47
N GLY A 58 -4.01 -0.02 -0.48
CA GLY A 58 -2.59 -0.33 -0.34
C GLY A 58 -1.68 0.70 -0.99
N PHE A 59 -0.41 0.34 -1.14
CA PHE A 59 0.63 1.14 -1.79
C PHE A 59 1.67 0.18 -2.38
N ASP A 60 2.19 0.44 -3.57
CA ASP A 60 3.22 -0.22 -4.38
C ASP A 60 2.70 -0.88 -5.67
N ASP A 61 1.45 -1.31 -5.75
CA ASP A 61 0.87 -2.09 -6.85
C ASP A 61 1.65 -3.40 -7.13
N LEU A 62 1.81 -4.20 -6.09
CA LEU A 62 2.43 -5.52 -6.21
C LEU A 62 1.55 -6.46 -7.05
N PRO A 63 2.15 -7.44 -7.76
CA PRO A 63 1.39 -8.39 -8.59
C PRO A 63 0.26 -9.10 -7.84
N MET A 64 0.45 -9.42 -6.56
CA MET A 64 -0.56 -10.08 -5.73
C MET A 64 -1.78 -9.22 -5.45
N SER A 65 -1.71 -7.90 -5.62
CA SER A 65 -2.82 -6.98 -5.39
C SER A 65 -3.95 -7.16 -6.42
N SER A 66 -3.62 -7.57 -7.64
CA SER A 66 -4.59 -7.93 -8.68
C SER A 66 -5.07 -9.38 -8.60
N LEU A 67 -4.45 -10.20 -7.75
CA LEU A 67 -4.81 -11.61 -7.55
C LEU A 67 -5.60 -11.84 -6.25
N SER A 68 -5.73 -10.83 -5.41
CA SER A 68 -6.52 -10.88 -4.17
C SER A 68 -8.01 -10.85 -4.45
N TYR A 69 -8.81 -11.27 -3.45
CA TYR A 69 -10.26 -11.16 -3.52
C TYR A 69 -10.81 -10.45 -2.27
N PRO A 70 -11.47 -9.29 -2.46
CA PRO A 70 -11.53 -8.50 -3.70
C PRO A 70 -10.14 -8.03 -4.15
N GLU A 71 -10.00 -7.63 -5.42
CA GLU A 71 -8.75 -7.06 -5.92
C GLU A 71 -8.43 -5.75 -5.20
N LEU A 72 -7.20 -5.58 -4.76
CA LEU A 72 -6.77 -4.45 -3.93
C LEU A 72 -6.59 -3.17 -4.75
N THR A 73 -7.32 -2.14 -4.39
CA THR A 73 -7.07 -0.75 -4.80
C THR A 73 -5.77 -0.27 -4.17
N THR A 74 -4.89 0.32 -4.95
CA THR A 74 -3.54 0.68 -4.51
C THR A 74 -2.96 1.87 -5.26
N ILE A 75 -1.78 2.31 -4.88
CA ILE A 75 -1.02 3.34 -5.56
C ILE A 75 0.19 2.68 -6.23
N LYS A 76 0.26 2.77 -7.55
CA LYS A 76 1.37 2.25 -8.33
C LYS A 76 2.57 3.16 -8.23
N VAL A 77 3.69 2.59 -7.83
CA VAL A 77 4.99 3.26 -7.79
C VAL A 77 5.81 2.82 -9.00
N PHE A 78 6.29 3.77 -9.79
CA PHE A 78 7.09 3.51 -10.98
C PHE A 78 8.57 3.30 -10.61
N ASN A 79 8.86 2.22 -9.88
CA ASN A 79 10.19 1.92 -9.34
C ASN A 79 11.29 1.87 -10.41
N LYS A 80 10.98 1.30 -11.58
CA LYS A 80 11.93 1.22 -12.70
C LYS A 80 12.30 2.61 -13.21
N ASP A 81 11.29 3.47 -13.40
CA ASP A 81 11.49 4.83 -13.89
C ASP A 81 12.24 5.68 -12.87
N MET A 82 11.89 5.54 -11.59
CA MET A 82 12.63 6.18 -10.49
C MET A 82 14.10 5.77 -10.47
N GLY A 83 14.38 4.46 -10.62
CA GLY A 83 15.74 3.95 -10.70
C GLY A 83 16.51 4.52 -11.90
N GLN A 84 15.90 4.58 -13.08
CA GLN A 84 16.51 5.16 -14.28
C GLN A 84 16.83 6.65 -14.11
N VAL A 85 15.89 7.41 -13.55
CA VAL A 85 16.09 8.85 -13.28
C VAL A 85 17.22 9.05 -12.28
N ALA A 86 17.26 8.28 -11.20
CA ALA A 86 18.30 8.35 -10.18
C ALA A 86 19.70 8.05 -10.76
N VAL A 87 19.83 6.98 -11.55
CA VAL A 87 21.10 6.60 -12.19
C VAL A 87 21.56 7.67 -13.19
N ARG A 88 20.64 8.20 -13.99
CA ARG A 88 20.94 9.30 -14.93
C ARG A 88 21.49 10.52 -14.18
N ARG A 89 20.82 10.93 -13.12
CA ARG A 89 21.24 12.07 -12.31
C ARG A 89 22.60 11.84 -11.65
N LEU A 90 22.83 10.66 -11.12
CA LEU A 90 24.13 10.30 -10.54
C LEU A 90 25.25 10.34 -11.58
N ASN A 91 24.99 9.83 -12.79
CA ASN A 91 25.94 9.84 -13.89
C ASN A 91 26.31 11.28 -14.34
N GLU A 92 25.33 12.20 -14.35
CA GLU A 92 25.58 13.63 -14.64
C GLU A 92 26.52 14.25 -13.58
N ILE A 93 26.30 13.97 -12.31
CA ILE A 93 27.14 14.45 -11.20
C ILE A 93 28.57 13.92 -11.34
N ILE A 94 28.73 12.63 -11.61
CA ILE A 94 30.05 11.98 -11.66
C ILE A 94 30.84 12.42 -12.90
N ASN A 95 30.22 12.41 -14.08
CA ASN A 95 30.95 12.62 -15.35
C ASN A 95 31.08 14.08 -15.76
N TYR A 96 30.15 14.91 -15.34
CA TYR A 96 30.12 16.35 -15.77
C TYR A 96 30.32 17.34 -14.62
N GLY A 97 30.47 16.84 -13.38
CA GLY A 97 30.66 17.71 -12.22
C GLY A 97 29.46 18.61 -11.91
N ASP A 98 28.26 18.22 -12.35
CA ASP A 98 27.05 18.99 -12.10
C ASP A 98 26.62 18.88 -10.61
N ASN A 99 26.97 19.93 -9.85
CA ASN A 99 26.67 20.01 -8.42
C ASN A 99 25.37 20.77 -8.11
N LEU A 100 24.53 21.02 -9.11
CA LEU A 100 23.25 21.68 -8.91
C LEU A 100 22.35 20.84 -7.98
N LYS A 101 21.91 21.43 -6.86
CA LYS A 101 20.98 20.79 -5.95
C LYS A 101 19.59 20.77 -6.57
N THR A 102 19.12 19.59 -6.91
CA THR A 102 17.81 19.38 -7.52
C THR A 102 16.96 18.42 -6.71
N LYS A 103 15.65 18.58 -6.80
CA LYS A 103 14.66 17.59 -6.35
C LYS A 103 13.93 17.10 -7.60
N ILE A 104 13.97 15.79 -7.82
CA ILE A 104 13.27 15.15 -8.94
C ILE A 104 12.16 14.29 -8.36
N GLN A 105 10.95 14.45 -8.87
CA GLN A 105 9.78 13.72 -8.42
C GLN A 105 9.20 12.94 -9.61
N VAL A 106 8.97 11.63 -9.39
CA VAL A 106 8.22 10.78 -10.30
C VAL A 106 6.82 10.61 -9.72
N TYR A 107 5.78 10.93 -10.51
CA TYR A 107 4.40 10.81 -10.06
C TYR A 107 3.98 9.35 -9.96
N ASN A 108 3.19 9.05 -8.95
CA ASN A 108 2.52 7.76 -8.77
C ASN A 108 1.17 7.77 -9.50
N GLU A 109 0.58 6.59 -9.67
CA GLU A 109 -0.72 6.40 -10.29
C GLU A 109 -1.68 5.70 -9.31
N PHE A 110 -2.89 6.20 -9.17
CA PHE A 110 -3.93 5.54 -8.40
C PHE A 110 -4.57 4.42 -9.23
N ILE A 111 -4.53 3.20 -8.72
CA ILE A 111 -5.09 2.00 -9.36
C ILE A 111 -6.35 1.60 -8.59
N GLU A 112 -7.49 2.02 -9.09
CA GLU A 112 -8.79 1.65 -8.54
C GLU A 112 -9.14 0.22 -8.91
N ARG A 113 -9.51 -0.59 -7.90
CA ARG A 113 -9.99 -1.97 -8.04
C ARG A 113 -11.24 -2.15 -7.18
N ASN A 114 -11.40 -3.31 -6.55
CA ASN A 114 -12.64 -3.72 -5.90
C ASN A 114 -12.63 -3.62 -4.36
N SER A 115 -11.54 -3.20 -3.74
CA SER A 115 -11.42 -3.12 -2.27
C SER A 115 -11.94 -1.82 -1.65
N VAL A 116 -12.50 -0.93 -2.47
CA VAL A 116 -13.04 0.37 -2.04
C VAL A 116 -14.45 0.55 -2.60
N ARG A 117 -15.33 1.19 -1.84
CA ARG A 117 -16.67 1.58 -2.29
C ARG A 117 -17.00 3.00 -1.86
N SER A 118 -17.91 3.64 -2.60
CA SER A 118 -18.57 4.86 -2.15
C SER A 118 -19.50 4.55 -0.97
N ILE A 119 -19.52 5.44 0.01
CA ILE A 119 -20.44 5.39 1.17
C ILE A 119 -21.56 6.42 1.07
N THR A 120 -21.60 7.15 -0.03
CA THR A 120 -22.62 8.18 -0.29
C THR A 120 -23.60 7.74 -1.35
#